data_f48f8a147912f99a810bbf99aae85d7b
#
_entry.id   f48f8a147912f99a810bbf99aae85d7b
#
_cell.length_a   1.000
_cell.length_b   1.000
_cell.length_c   1.000
_cell.angle_alpha   90.00
_cell.angle_beta   90.00
_cell.angle_gamma   90.00
#
_symmetry.space_group_name_H-M   'P 1'
#
loop_
_entity.id
_entity.type
_entity.pdbx_description
1 polymer ?
#
loop_
_entity_poly.entity_id
_entity_poly.type
_entity_poly.pdbx_seq_one_letter_code
_entity_poly.pdbx_strand_id
1 'polypeptide(L)'
;MKSNRWKWFLLVLGLILVGPQPFFILSDYHEDQAIAMIPVNFREQVTVEWVHSVELTPWRETYEVEWPARIKLVQTAFQSFGAGVPAQFEHASMRVENGWALVSGLGEIRNSVIYLISRSDYKLTVGESTWILTEHVPLDTSLEMKVQWRPWWYRYLYSLT
;
A
#
# COMPACT_ATOMS: atom_id res chain seq x y z
N MET A 1 -23.56 -19.99 -43.09
CA MET A 1 -22.74 -19.02 -42.37
C MET A 1 -22.34 -19.64 -41.02
N LYS A 2 -21.11 -20.15 -40.91
CA LYS A 2 -20.60 -20.68 -39.61
C LYS A 2 -20.37 -19.49 -38.66
N SER A 3 -21.09 -19.47 -37.57
CA SER A 3 -21.05 -18.42 -36.56
C SER A 3 -19.61 -18.27 -36.01
N ASN A 4 -19.00 -17.08 -36.18
CA ASN A 4 -17.68 -16.75 -35.60
C ASN A 4 -17.75 -16.51 -34.09
N ARG A 5 -18.80 -16.97 -33.41
CA ARG A 5 -19.02 -16.74 -31.94
C ARG A 5 -17.87 -17.27 -31.09
N TRP A 6 -17.23 -18.39 -31.50
CA TRP A 6 -16.09 -18.93 -30.78
C TRP A 6 -14.84 -18.02 -30.81
N LYS A 7 -14.65 -17.27 -31.93
CA LYS A 7 -13.54 -16.30 -32.03
C LYS A 7 -13.73 -15.13 -31.06
N TRP A 8 -14.98 -14.65 -30.95
CA TRP A 8 -15.32 -13.63 -29.96
C TRP A 8 -15.17 -14.14 -28.54
N PHE A 9 -15.55 -15.40 -28.27
CA PHE A 9 -15.34 -16.04 -26.98
C PHE A 9 -13.85 -16.13 -26.63
N LEU A 10 -12.98 -16.56 -27.56
CA LEU A 10 -11.54 -16.63 -27.37
C LEU A 10 -10.91 -15.24 -27.19
N LEU A 11 -11.41 -14.24 -27.90
CA LEU A 11 -10.93 -12.86 -27.77
C LEU A 11 -11.29 -12.29 -26.40
N VAL A 12 -12.52 -12.47 -25.94
CA VAL A 12 -12.97 -12.05 -24.60
C VAL A 12 -12.20 -12.80 -23.51
N LEU A 13 -12.04 -14.12 -23.68
CA LEU A 13 -11.25 -14.93 -22.75
C LEU A 13 -9.79 -14.45 -22.70
N GLY A 14 -9.20 -14.15 -23.86
CA GLY A 14 -7.86 -13.57 -23.94
C GLY A 14 -7.76 -12.22 -23.24
N LEU A 15 -8.73 -11.34 -23.41
CA LEU A 15 -8.79 -10.04 -22.73
C LEU A 15 -8.93 -10.19 -21.22
N ILE A 16 -9.70 -11.17 -20.73
CA ILE A 16 -9.82 -11.47 -19.29
C ILE A 16 -8.51 -12.04 -18.75
N LEU A 17 -7.85 -12.94 -19.48
CA LEU A 17 -6.61 -13.58 -19.08
C LEU A 17 -5.38 -12.66 -19.15
N VAL A 18 -5.41 -11.61 -19.99
CA VAL A 18 -4.27 -10.67 -20.18
C VAL A 18 -4.60 -9.28 -19.65
N GLY A 19 -5.82 -9.08 -19.14
CA GLY A 19 -6.30 -7.79 -18.67
C GLY A 19 -5.42 -7.21 -17.55
N PRO A 20 -5.27 -5.88 -17.51
CA PRO A 20 -4.56 -5.23 -16.42
C PRO A 20 -5.36 -5.35 -15.12
N GLN A 21 -4.63 -5.46 -14.01
CA GLN A 21 -5.19 -5.42 -12.66
C GLN A 21 -4.40 -4.41 -11.82
N PRO A 22 -4.96 -3.92 -10.70
CA PRO A 22 -4.23 -3.02 -9.83
C PRO A 22 -3.14 -3.77 -9.07
N PHE A 23 -1.98 -3.14 -8.98
CA PHE A 23 -0.86 -3.58 -8.16
C PHE A 23 -0.46 -2.48 -7.19
N PHE A 24 -0.18 -2.85 -5.96
CA PHE A 24 0.54 -2.02 -5.03
C PHE A 24 2.03 -2.17 -5.33
N ILE A 25 2.66 -1.07 -5.71
CA ILE A 25 4.04 -1.05 -6.21
C ILE A 25 4.92 -0.38 -5.16
N LEU A 26 6.01 -1.04 -4.84
CA LEU A 26 7.14 -0.51 -4.08
C LEU A 26 8.23 -0.13 -5.07
N SER A 27 8.70 1.10 -5.03
CA SER A 27 9.79 1.59 -5.89
C SER A 27 10.75 2.47 -5.13
N ASP A 28 12.02 2.47 -5.50
CA ASP A 28 12.94 3.52 -5.08
C ASP A 28 12.49 4.83 -5.70
N TYR A 29 12.26 5.84 -4.87
CA TYR A 29 11.77 7.16 -5.32
C TYR A 29 12.79 7.90 -6.18
N HIS A 30 14.08 7.73 -5.93
CA HIS A 30 15.14 8.44 -6.63
C HIS A 30 15.53 7.77 -7.95
N GLU A 31 15.48 6.43 -7.98
CA GLU A 31 15.88 5.65 -9.16
C GLU A 31 14.67 5.29 -10.05
N ASP A 32 13.43 5.52 -9.59
CA ASP A 32 12.17 5.09 -10.22
C ASP A 32 12.18 3.58 -10.56
N GLN A 33 12.95 2.81 -9.80
CA GLN A 33 13.09 1.37 -9.98
C GLN A 33 12.07 0.62 -9.14
N ALA A 34 11.23 -0.18 -9.78
CA ALA A 34 10.32 -1.06 -9.07
C ALA A 34 11.07 -2.17 -8.34
N ILE A 35 10.82 -2.28 -7.04
CA ILE A 35 11.38 -3.31 -6.15
C ILE A 35 10.42 -4.48 -6.06
N ALA A 36 9.13 -4.19 -5.87
CA ALA A 36 8.08 -5.20 -5.76
C ALA A 36 6.75 -4.73 -6.32
N MET A 37 5.94 -5.68 -6.77
CA MET A 37 4.58 -5.44 -7.25
C MET A 37 3.64 -6.50 -6.66
N ILE A 38 2.77 -6.08 -5.76
CA ILE A 38 1.83 -6.93 -5.05
C ILE A 38 0.45 -6.74 -5.68
N PRO A 39 -0.21 -7.79 -6.22
CA PRO A 39 -1.55 -7.65 -6.75
C PRO A 39 -2.51 -7.29 -5.62
N VAL A 40 -3.38 -6.31 -5.86
CA VAL A 40 -4.35 -5.83 -4.87
C VAL A 40 -5.73 -5.67 -5.50
N ASN A 41 -6.75 -5.64 -4.65
CA ASN A 41 -8.12 -5.36 -5.03
C ASN A 41 -8.52 -3.94 -4.57
N PHE A 42 -9.56 -3.38 -5.17
CA PHE A 42 -10.16 -2.15 -4.64
C PHE A 42 -10.73 -2.39 -3.25
N ARG A 43 -10.56 -1.41 -2.38
CA ARG A 43 -10.87 -1.43 -0.93
C ARG A 43 -10.00 -2.39 -0.11
N GLU A 44 -9.01 -3.02 -0.72
CA GLU A 44 -8.02 -3.78 0.05
C GLU A 44 -7.19 -2.82 0.90
N GLN A 45 -6.91 -3.26 2.13
CA GLN A 45 -6.13 -2.46 3.07
C GLN A 45 -4.66 -2.81 2.98
N VAL A 46 -3.84 -1.77 3.00
CA VAL A 46 -2.40 -1.83 3.06
C VAL A 46 -1.96 -1.09 4.31
N THR A 47 -1.22 -1.74 5.18
CA THR A 47 -0.75 -1.16 6.44
C THR A 47 0.76 -1.08 6.47
N VAL A 48 1.28 0.10 6.78
CA VAL A 48 2.70 0.33 7.07
C VAL A 48 2.83 0.56 8.58
N GLU A 49 3.73 -0.19 9.21
CA GLU A 49 4.03 -0.07 10.65
C GLU A 49 5.52 0.15 10.84
N TRP A 50 5.88 1.05 11.74
CA TRP A 50 7.28 1.33 12.13
C TRP A 50 7.34 1.87 13.57
N VAL A 51 8.54 1.95 14.14
CA VAL A 51 8.75 2.64 15.41
C VAL A 51 9.10 4.10 15.13
N HIS A 52 8.31 5.03 15.66
CA HIS A 52 8.52 6.47 15.50
C HIS A 52 9.89 6.90 16.08
N SER A 53 10.68 7.65 15.29
CA SER A 53 12.09 7.93 15.61
C SER A 53 12.30 8.74 16.89
N VAL A 54 11.36 9.59 17.28
CA VAL A 54 11.43 10.45 18.45
C VAL A 54 10.78 9.79 19.66
N GLU A 55 9.54 9.32 19.50
CA GLU A 55 8.74 8.77 20.59
C GLU A 55 9.13 7.33 20.95
N LEU A 56 9.88 6.66 20.08
CA LEU A 56 10.29 5.25 20.21
C LEU A 56 9.12 4.30 20.50
N THR A 57 7.95 4.65 20.00
CA THR A 57 6.72 3.87 20.11
C THR A 57 6.21 3.46 18.74
N PRO A 58 5.48 2.36 18.63
CA PRO A 58 4.93 1.92 17.37
C PRO A 58 3.95 2.95 16.78
N TRP A 59 4.07 3.14 15.48
CA TRP A 59 3.19 3.95 14.64
C TRP A 59 2.71 3.10 13.48
N ARG A 60 1.46 3.28 13.09
CA ARG A 60 0.84 2.53 11.99
C ARG A 60 -0.03 3.44 11.15
N GLU A 61 0.08 3.31 9.84
CA GLU A 61 -0.80 3.94 8.88
C GLU A 61 -1.47 2.88 8.01
N THR A 62 -2.79 2.92 7.91
CA THR A 62 -3.58 2.02 7.08
C THR A 62 -4.19 2.79 5.93
N TYR A 63 -3.89 2.33 4.74
CA TYR A 63 -4.41 2.85 3.49
C TYR A 63 -5.42 1.88 2.89
N GLU A 64 -6.35 2.41 2.14
CA GLU A 64 -7.30 1.65 1.30
C GLU A 64 -7.00 1.92 -0.17
N VAL A 65 -7.03 0.87 -0.99
CA VAL A 65 -6.85 0.98 -2.44
C VAL A 65 -8.12 1.57 -3.06
N GLU A 66 -7.97 2.75 -3.68
CA GLU A 66 -9.08 3.52 -4.27
C GLU A 66 -9.03 3.51 -5.80
N TRP A 67 -10.24 3.51 -6.40
CA TRP A 67 -10.40 3.67 -7.85
C TRP A 67 -9.95 5.08 -8.32
N PRO A 68 -9.31 5.23 -9.49
CA PRO A 68 -8.91 4.18 -10.46
C PRO A 68 -7.57 3.51 -10.12
N ALA A 69 -6.67 4.14 -9.37
CA ALA A 69 -5.37 3.66 -8.92
C ALA A 69 -4.77 4.68 -7.94
N ARG A 70 -5.37 4.81 -6.78
CA ARG A 70 -4.95 5.73 -5.71
C ARG A 70 -4.98 5.02 -4.37
N ILE A 71 -4.37 5.63 -3.39
CA ILE A 71 -4.41 5.20 -2.00
C ILE A 71 -5.10 6.27 -1.16
N LYS A 72 -5.88 5.82 -0.19
CA LYS A 72 -6.61 6.68 0.73
C LYS A 72 -6.20 6.33 2.15
N LEU A 73 -5.66 7.30 2.89
CA LEU A 73 -5.37 7.12 4.31
C LEU A 73 -6.69 7.01 5.08
N VAL A 74 -6.96 5.83 5.64
CA VAL A 74 -8.21 5.56 6.35
C VAL A 74 -8.01 5.56 7.86
N GLN A 75 -6.82 5.20 8.34
CA GLN A 75 -6.52 5.18 9.76
C GLN A 75 -5.05 5.47 10.02
N THR A 76 -4.78 6.22 11.07
CA THR A 76 -3.46 6.32 11.71
C THR A 76 -3.59 5.83 13.15
N ALA A 77 -2.64 5.03 13.62
CA ALA A 77 -2.61 4.51 14.98
C ALA A 77 -1.23 4.72 15.61
N PHE A 78 -1.18 5.16 16.86
CA PHE A 78 0.04 5.43 17.60
C PHE A 78 -0.15 5.19 19.10
N GLN A 79 0.96 5.02 19.83
CA GLN A 79 0.94 4.75 21.28
C GLN A 79 1.40 5.93 22.14
N SER A 80 1.94 7.00 21.53
CA SER A 80 2.39 8.19 22.25
C SER A 80 1.82 9.45 21.61
N PHE A 81 1.46 10.44 22.42
CA PHE A 81 0.94 11.74 22.01
C PHE A 81 2.03 12.82 21.95
N GLY A 82 3.22 12.47 21.47
CA GLY A 82 4.34 13.39 21.38
C GLY A 82 4.49 14.09 20.03
N ALA A 83 5.74 14.26 19.62
CA ALA A 83 6.09 14.98 18.39
C ALA A 83 5.50 14.32 17.14
N GLY A 84 4.91 15.14 16.28
CA GLY A 84 4.33 14.68 15.01
C GLY A 84 2.85 14.29 15.08
N VAL A 85 2.24 14.21 16.25
CA VAL A 85 0.81 14.00 16.39
C VAL A 85 0.09 15.34 16.19
N PRO A 86 -0.82 15.47 15.20
CA PRO A 86 -1.62 16.69 15.03
C PRO A 86 -2.44 16.97 16.29
N ALA A 87 -2.46 18.23 16.74
CA ALA A 87 -3.24 18.65 17.90
C ALA A 87 -4.75 18.59 17.67
N GLN A 88 -5.18 18.62 16.40
CA GLN A 88 -6.57 18.55 16.00
C GLN A 88 -6.67 17.75 14.69
N PHE A 89 -7.66 16.89 14.62
CA PHE A 89 -8.02 16.15 13.40
C PHE A 89 -9.38 16.70 12.92
N GLU A 90 -9.35 17.57 11.92
CA GLU A 90 -10.58 18.04 11.29
C GLU A 90 -11.29 16.87 10.61
N HIS A 91 -12.57 16.67 10.95
CA HIS A 91 -13.43 15.62 10.41
C HIS A 91 -13.03 14.16 10.71
N ALA A 92 -12.00 13.92 11.54
CA ALA A 92 -11.61 12.58 11.96
C ALA A 92 -12.11 12.28 13.39
N SER A 93 -12.32 11.01 13.67
CA SER A 93 -12.65 10.50 15.00
C SER A 93 -11.44 9.83 15.63
N MET A 94 -11.19 10.10 16.90
CA MET A 94 -10.13 9.45 17.67
C MET A 94 -10.75 8.60 18.78
N ARG A 95 -10.24 7.39 18.95
CA ARG A 95 -10.53 6.49 20.08
C ARG A 95 -9.24 5.90 20.63
N VAL A 96 -9.26 5.58 21.91
CA VAL A 96 -8.14 4.87 22.55
C VAL A 96 -8.58 3.46 22.87
N GLU A 97 -7.84 2.47 22.37
CA GLU A 97 -8.16 1.05 22.51
C GLU A 97 -6.85 0.24 22.67
N ASN A 98 -6.76 -0.56 23.73
CA ASN A 98 -5.59 -1.41 24.02
C ASN A 98 -4.24 -0.67 23.99
N GLY A 99 -4.20 0.57 24.48
CA GLY A 99 -2.99 1.40 24.49
C GLY A 99 -2.65 2.07 23.16
N TRP A 100 -3.51 1.96 22.13
CA TRP A 100 -3.39 2.64 20.86
C TRP A 100 -4.40 3.79 20.75
N ALA A 101 -3.92 4.94 20.32
CA ALA A 101 -4.77 6.02 19.83
C ALA A 101 -5.03 5.74 18.35
N LEU A 102 -6.30 5.49 18.00
CA LEU A 102 -6.76 5.18 16.66
C LEU A 102 -7.48 6.39 16.09
N VAL A 103 -6.94 7.00 15.06
CA VAL A 103 -7.53 8.13 14.34
C VAL A 103 -8.09 7.62 13.00
N SER A 104 -9.39 7.74 12.82
CA SER A 104 -10.10 7.23 11.64
C SER A 104 -10.93 8.34 10.99
N GLY A 105 -11.29 8.14 9.71
CA GLY A 105 -12.07 9.12 8.95
C GLY A 105 -11.22 10.22 8.31
N LEU A 106 -9.90 10.02 8.22
CA LEU A 106 -8.96 10.98 7.62
C LEU A 106 -9.31 11.27 6.15
N GLY A 107 -9.59 10.21 5.38
CA GLY A 107 -10.11 10.35 4.02
C GLY A 107 -9.15 10.95 2.99
N GLU A 108 -7.88 11.15 3.34
CA GLU A 108 -6.89 11.74 2.44
C GLU A 108 -6.56 10.80 1.29
N ILE A 109 -6.84 11.26 0.07
CA ILE A 109 -6.54 10.51 -1.17
C ILE A 109 -5.24 11.01 -1.76
N ARG A 110 -4.31 10.10 -2.04
CA ARG A 110 -2.98 10.38 -2.58
C ARG A 110 -2.70 9.48 -3.78
N ASN A 111 -1.84 9.94 -4.68
CA ASN A 111 -1.33 9.12 -5.79
C ASN A 111 -0.24 8.15 -5.30
N SER A 112 0.56 8.60 -4.35
CA SER A 112 1.62 7.81 -3.71
C SER A 112 1.91 8.33 -2.31
N VAL A 113 2.64 7.53 -1.52
CA VAL A 113 3.30 7.93 -0.27
C VAL A 113 4.75 7.53 -0.32
N ILE A 114 5.60 8.30 0.38
CA ILE A 114 7.03 8.05 0.44
C ILE A 114 7.42 7.87 1.91
N TYR A 115 8.12 6.77 2.18
CA TYR A 115 8.71 6.47 3.49
C TYR A 115 10.23 6.40 3.37
N LEU A 116 10.94 7.13 4.23
CA LEU A 116 12.37 6.91 4.42
C LEU A 116 12.57 5.69 5.32
N ILE A 117 13.13 4.63 4.77
CA ILE A 117 13.39 3.38 5.50
C ILE A 117 14.65 3.53 6.35
N SER A 118 14.58 4.33 7.41
CA SER A 118 15.72 4.67 8.27
C SER A 118 15.99 3.68 9.40
N ARG A 119 15.15 2.64 9.54
CA ARG A 119 15.21 1.64 10.62
C ARG A 119 14.80 0.27 10.11
N SER A 120 15.21 -0.78 10.82
CA SER A 120 14.93 -2.17 10.45
C SER A 120 13.53 -2.68 10.84
N ASP A 121 12.72 -1.87 11.49
CA ASP A 121 11.42 -2.26 12.06
C ASP A 121 10.21 -1.91 11.16
N TYR A 122 10.46 -1.41 9.94
CA TYR A 122 9.39 -1.15 8.97
C TYR A 122 8.77 -2.44 8.48
N LYS A 123 7.44 -2.54 8.63
CA LYS A 123 6.62 -3.65 8.15
C LYS A 123 5.57 -3.16 7.18
N LEU A 124 5.34 -3.94 6.14
CA LEU A 124 4.25 -3.76 5.18
C LEU A 124 3.32 -4.96 5.28
N THR A 125 2.03 -4.70 5.48
CA THR A 125 0.99 -5.73 5.45
C THR A 125 0.01 -5.44 4.32
N VAL A 126 -0.24 -6.42 3.45
CA VAL A 126 -1.25 -6.39 2.39
C VAL A 126 -2.09 -7.66 2.51
N GLY A 127 -3.39 -7.50 2.79
CA GLY A 127 -4.25 -8.64 3.09
C GLY A 127 -3.75 -9.42 4.32
N GLU A 128 -3.42 -10.70 4.13
CA GLU A 128 -2.92 -11.60 5.19
C GLU A 128 -1.38 -11.69 5.22
N SER A 129 -0.69 -11.10 4.25
CA SER A 129 0.76 -11.19 4.12
C SER A 129 1.46 -10.00 4.75
N THR A 130 2.55 -10.26 5.48
CA THR A 130 3.38 -9.22 6.12
C THR A 130 4.84 -9.44 5.77
N TRP A 131 5.52 -8.36 5.40
CA TRP A 131 6.96 -8.32 5.06
C TRP A 131 7.68 -7.31 5.94
N ILE A 132 8.92 -7.64 6.31
CA ILE A 132 9.87 -6.69 6.90
C ILE A 132 10.58 -5.99 5.74
N LEU A 133 10.39 -4.69 5.60
CA LEU A 133 10.84 -3.97 4.39
C LEU A 133 12.34 -4.00 4.22
N THR A 134 13.13 -4.01 5.29
CA THR A 134 14.60 -4.04 5.20
C THR A 134 15.19 -5.38 4.74
N GLU A 135 14.38 -6.42 4.64
CA GLU A 135 14.80 -7.67 3.98
C GLU A 135 14.81 -7.54 2.45
N HIS A 136 14.14 -6.50 1.91
CA HIS A 136 13.98 -6.28 0.47
C HIS A 136 14.52 -4.92 0.02
N VAL A 137 14.69 -3.97 0.96
CA VAL A 137 15.06 -2.58 0.67
C VAL A 137 16.22 -2.18 1.59
N PRO A 138 17.32 -1.62 1.07
CA PRO A 138 18.38 -1.08 1.90
C PRO A 138 17.91 -0.01 2.88
N LEU A 139 18.60 0.15 3.99
CA LEU A 139 18.41 1.31 4.88
C LEU A 139 18.68 2.61 4.11
N ASP A 140 18.05 3.68 4.56
CA ASP A 140 18.11 5.03 3.99
C ASP A 140 17.53 5.17 2.57
N THR A 141 16.81 4.14 2.09
CA THR A 141 16.04 4.22 0.85
C THR A 141 14.77 5.03 1.06
N SER A 142 14.51 6.00 0.18
CA SER A 142 13.21 6.66 0.04
C SER A 142 12.28 5.76 -0.75
N LEU A 143 11.47 4.98 -0.05
CA LEU A 143 10.56 4.00 -0.65
C LEU A 143 9.24 4.66 -1.03
N GLU A 144 8.95 4.75 -2.33
CA GLU A 144 7.65 5.17 -2.83
C GLU A 144 6.70 3.97 -2.90
N MET A 145 5.49 4.18 -2.41
CA MET A 145 4.39 3.22 -2.45
C MET A 145 3.22 3.83 -3.22
N LYS A 146 2.77 3.15 -4.26
CA LYS A 146 1.68 3.62 -5.14
C LYS A 146 0.88 2.46 -5.73
N VAL A 147 -0.34 2.75 -6.20
CA VAL A 147 -1.14 1.77 -6.95
C VAL A 147 -1.05 2.10 -8.43
N GLN A 148 -0.84 1.09 -9.27
CA GLN A 148 -0.88 1.23 -10.73
C GLN A 148 -1.47 -0.01 -11.39
N TRP A 149 -2.08 0.20 -12.55
CA TRP A 149 -2.53 -0.91 -13.39
C TRP A 149 -1.34 -1.55 -14.11
N ARG A 150 -1.21 -2.87 -13.98
CA ARG A 150 -0.21 -3.67 -14.68
C ARG A 150 -0.85 -4.95 -15.21
N PRO A 151 -0.31 -5.55 -16.28
CA PRO A 151 -0.69 -6.88 -16.69
C PRO A 151 -0.54 -7.88 -15.54
N TRP A 152 -1.48 -8.82 -15.40
CA TRP A 152 -1.53 -9.77 -14.27
C TRP A 152 -0.25 -10.59 -14.08
N TRP A 153 0.51 -10.85 -15.14
CA TRP A 153 1.75 -11.63 -15.10
C TRP A 153 2.92 -10.91 -14.43
N TYR A 154 2.83 -9.60 -14.16
CA TYR A 154 3.84 -8.88 -13.38
C TYR A 154 4.03 -9.44 -11.98
N ARG A 155 3.02 -10.13 -11.41
CA ARG A 155 3.13 -10.82 -10.12
C ARG A 155 4.26 -11.83 -10.04
N TYR A 156 4.66 -12.42 -11.17
CA TYR A 156 5.74 -13.41 -11.24
C TYR A 156 7.12 -12.80 -11.45
N LEU A 157 7.21 -11.53 -11.79
CA LEU A 157 8.47 -10.83 -12.04
C LEU A 157 8.95 -10.03 -10.82
N TYR A 158 8.04 -9.59 -9.97
CA TYR A 158 8.29 -8.63 -8.90
C TYR A 158 7.65 -9.05 -7.56
N SER A 159 7.59 -10.35 -7.26
CA SER A 159 7.05 -10.83 -5.98
C SER A 159 8.07 -10.57 -4.86
N LEU A 160 7.57 -10.14 -3.69
CA LEU A 160 8.31 -10.23 -2.44
C LEU A 160 8.27 -11.70 -2.00
N THR A 161 9.38 -12.40 -2.13
CA THR A 161 9.54 -13.80 -1.70
C THR A 161 10.23 -13.86 -0.35
#